data_5caaef2f91ad6c248b896b7af50665af
#
_entry.id   5caaef2f91ad6c248b896b7af50665af
#
_cell.length_a   1.000
_cell.length_b   1.000
_cell.length_c   1.000
_cell.angle_alpha   90.00
_cell.angle_beta   90.00
_cell.angle_gamma   90.00
#
_symmetry.space_group_name_H-M   'P 1'
#
loop_
_entity.id
_entity.type
_entity.pdbx_description
1 polymer ?
#
loop_
_entity_poly.entity_id
_entity_poly.type
_entity_poly.pdbx_seq_one_letter_code
_entity_poly.pdbx_strand_id
1 'polypeptide(L)'
;MPTARASAPGKVILFGEHAVVYGEPAIAVALSLRTEVSVREHGDQHRVNGAPLVPHHHAYIKDAVDALWKGGPLDIRTESRIPSASGLGSSAALSTATVGALLQLQGRVAALWRQRIRDL
;
A
#
# COMPACT_ATOMS: atom_id res chain seq x y z
N MET A 1 -10.87 -12.98 10.82
CA MET A 1 -9.50 -12.44 10.66
C MET A 1 -9.58 -10.95 10.39
N PRO A 2 -8.70 -10.15 10.98
CA PRO A 2 -8.71 -8.71 10.74
C PRO A 2 -8.38 -8.37 9.30
N THR A 3 -9.04 -7.35 8.81
CA THR A 3 -8.76 -6.74 7.50
C THR A 3 -8.33 -5.31 7.74
N ALA A 4 -7.32 -4.85 7.06
CA ALA A 4 -6.87 -3.47 7.11
C ALA A 4 -7.00 -2.81 5.75
N ARG A 5 -7.30 -1.53 5.75
CA ARG A 5 -7.44 -0.73 4.54
C ARG A 5 -6.70 0.58 4.68
N ALA A 6 -6.12 1.02 3.58
CA ALA A 6 -5.54 2.35 3.49
C ALA A 6 -5.73 2.88 2.09
N SER A 7 -5.72 4.17 1.95
CA SER A 7 -5.78 4.80 0.63
C SER A 7 -4.79 5.94 0.55
N ALA A 8 -4.35 6.25 -0.66
CA ALA A 8 -3.45 7.35 -0.92
C ALA A 8 -3.89 8.10 -2.18
N PRO A 9 -3.76 9.42 -2.20
CA PRO A 9 -4.13 10.21 -3.36
C PRO A 9 -3.06 10.15 -4.44
N GLY A 10 -3.49 10.37 -5.68
CA GLY A 10 -2.56 10.76 -6.73
C GLY A 10 -2.02 12.16 -6.48
N LYS A 11 -1.07 12.57 -7.31
CA LYS A 11 -0.49 13.90 -7.23
C LYS A 11 -0.15 14.44 -8.62
N VAL A 12 -0.06 15.75 -8.71
CA VAL A 12 0.52 16.44 -9.85
C VAL A 12 1.63 17.34 -9.34
N ILE A 13 2.79 17.27 -9.98
CA ILE A 13 3.89 18.21 -9.74
C ILE A 13 3.71 19.34 -10.74
N LEU A 14 3.37 20.53 -10.25
CA LEU A 14 3.10 21.67 -11.12
C LEU A 14 4.38 22.23 -11.74
N PHE A 15 5.46 22.30 -10.95
CA PHE A 15 6.79 22.66 -11.43
C PHE A 15 7.85 22.27 -10.41
N GLY A 16 9.11 22.27 -10.85
CA GLY A 16 10.24 22.00 -9.97
C GLY A 16 10.65 20.52 -9.88
N GLU A 17 10.06 19.63 -10.67
CA GLU A 17 10.30 18.19 -10.61
C GLU A 17 11.74 17.77 -10.88
N HIS A 18 12.47 18.53 -11.71
CA HIS A 18 13.88 18.29 -11.98
C HIS A 18 14.78 19.09 -11.05
N ALA A 19 14.43 20.34 -10.78
CA ALA A 19 15.25 21.23 -9.97
C ALA A 19 15.27 20.84 -8.49
N VAL A 20 14.23 20.13 -7.99
CA VAL A 20 14.14 19.75 -6.58
C VAL A 20 15.26 18.82 -6.15
N VAL A 21 15.82 18.01 -7.05
CA VAL A 21 16.98 17.17 -6.75
C VAL A 21 18.26 17.98 -6.49
N TYR A 22 18.27 19.25 -6.85
CA TYR A 22 19.38 20.19 -6.59
C TYR A 22 19.06 21.17 -5.46
N GLY A 23 18.04 20.85 -4.65
CA GLY A 23 17.67 21.69 -3.51
C GLY A 23 16.74 22.86 -3.84
N GLU A 24 16.27 22.97 -5.08
CA GLU A 24 15.32 24.01 -5.48
C GLU A 24 13.88 23.62 -5.07
N PRO A 25 13.00 24.60 -4.83
CA PRO A 25 11.63 24.29 -4.44
C PRO A 25 10.81 23.66 -5.58
N ALA A 26 9.86 22.80 -5.19
CA ALA A 26 8.88 22.21 -6.09
C ALA A 26 7.50 22.43 -5.51
N ILE A 27 6.47 22.45 -6.37
CA ILE A 27 5.07 22.51 -5.94
C ILE A 27 4.33 21.29 -6.48
N ALA A 28 3.75 20.52 -5.57
CA ALA A 28 2.91 19.38 -5.90
C ALA A 28 1.52 19.58 -5.28
N VAL A 29 0.50 19.04 -5.94
CA VAL A 29 -0.89 19.10 -5.49
C VAL A 29 -1.44 17.70 -5.40
N ALA A 30 -2.04 17.36 -4.26
CA ALA A 30 -2.74 16.10 -4.08
C ALA A 30 -4.07 16.14 -4.85
N LEU A 31 -4.40 15.01 -5.45
CA LEU A 31 -5.62 14.86 -6.24
C LEU A 31 -6.73 14.23 -5.40
N SER A 32 -7.98 14.41 -5.84
CA SER A 32 -9.12 13.70 -5.26
C SER A 32 -9.17 12.22 -5.69
N LEU A 33 -8.51 11.87 -6.78
CA LEU A 33 -8.41 10.49 -7.23
C LEU A 33 -7.46 9.71 -6.31
N ARG A 34 -7.89 8.55 -5.85
CA ARG A 34 -7.16 7.77 -4.85
C ARG A 34 -6.98 6.32 -5.28
N THR A 35 -5.97 5.68 -4.70
CA THR A 35 -5.78 4.22 -4.72
C THR A 35 -6.10 3.69 -3.34
N GLU A 36 -6.94 2.68 -3.25
CA GLU A 36 -7.26 1.98 -2.01
C GLU A 36 -6.65 0.58 -2.04
N VAL A 37 -6.05 0.18 -0.92
CA VAL A 37 -5.51 -1.17 -0.73
C VAL A 37 -6.10 -1.76 0.53
N SER A 38 -6.61 -2.99 0.43
CA SER A 38 -7.04 -3.77 1.59
C SER A 38 -6.22 -5.06 1.67
N VAL A 39 -5.87 -5.45 2.90
CA VAL A 39 -5.05 -6.63 3.16
C VAL A 39 -5.67 -7.45 4.31
N ARG A 40 -5.59 -8.77 4.19
CA ARG A 40 -5.94 -9.71 5.27
C ARG A 40 -5.10 -10.97 5.14
N GLU A 41 -4.82 -11.63 6.28
CA GLU A 41 -4.21 -12.95 6.22
C GLU A 41 -5.26 -13.96 5.77
N HIS A 42 -4.99 -14.64 4.67
CA HIS A 42 -5.90 -15.63 4.12
C HIS A 42 -5.21 -16.46 3.04
N GLY A 43 -5.58 -17.73 2.97
CA GLY A 43 -5.15 -18.61 1.89
C GLY A 43 -3.80 -19.26 2.11
N ASP A 44 -3.23 -19.80 1.04
CA ASP A 44 -2.02 -20.60 1.04
C ASP A 44 -0.82 -19.90 0.39
N GLN A 45 -1.05 -18.78 -0.26
CA GLN A 45 -0.02 -17.95 -0.86
C GLN A 45 -0.49 -16.51 -0.95
N HIS A 46 0.46 -15.59 -1.12
CA HIS A 46 0.12 -14.19 -1.38
C HIS A 46 -0.63 -14.06 -2.69
N ARG A 47 -1.76 -13.34 -2.65
CA ARG A 47 -2.59 -13.05 -3.83
C ARG A 47 -2.87 -11.58 -3.93
N VAL A 48 -2.91 -11.10 -5.17
CA VAL A 48 -3.29 -9.73 -5.50
C VAL A 48 -4.49 -9.79 -6.44
N ASN A 49 -5.62 -9.26 -5.97
CA ASN A 49 -6.88 -9.26 -6.72
C ASN A 49 -7.29 -10.66 -7.21
N GLY A 50 -7.08 -11.66 -6.37
CA GLY A 50 -7.47 -13.05 -6.65
C GLY A 50 -6.45 -13.88 -7.42
N ALA A 51 -5.38 -13.28 -7.91
CA ALA A 51 -4.31 -13.98 -8.64
C ALA A 51 -3.05 -14.06 -7.79
N PRO A 52 -2.17 -15.06 -8.02
CA PRO A 52 -0.91 -15.13 -7.29
C PRO A 52 -0.08 -13.84 -7.46
N LEU A 53 0.61 -13.44 -6.37
CA LEU A 53 1.51 -12.29 -6.43
C LEU A 53 2.71 -12.63 -7.31
N VAL A 54 2.90 -11.87 -8.37
CA VAL A 54 3.99 -12.05 -9.34
C VAL A 54 4.97 -10.90 -9.18
N PRO A 55 6.24 -11.16 -8.78
CA PRO A 55 7.18 -10.09 -8.41
C PRO A 55 7.36 -9.00 -9.46
N HIS A 56 7.45 -9.36 -10.75
CA HIS A 56 7.67 -8.37 -11.80
C HIS A 56 6.41 -7.59 -12.21
N HIS A 57 5.21 -8.11 -11.91
CA HIS A 57 3.94 -7.38 -12.12
C HIS A 57 3.54 -6.57 -10.90
N HIS A 58 3.92 -7.03 -9.71
CA HIS A 58 3.47 -6.47 -8.45
C HIS A 58 4.66 -5.98 -7.61
N ALA A 59 5.67 -5.39 -8.27
CA ALA A 59 6.93 -5.03 -7.62
C ALA A 59 6.75 -4.14 -6.39
N TYR A 60 5.90 -3.12 -6.49
CA TYR A 60 5.69 -2.19 -5.38
C TYR A 60 5.02 -2.87 -4.18
N ILE A 61 4.06 -3.74 -4.46
CA ILE A 61 3.36 -4.50 -3.41
C ILE A 61 4.33 -5.50 -2.78
N LYS A 62 5.07 -6.24 -3.60
CA LYS A 62 6.03 -7.23 -3.12
C LYS A 62 7.10 -6.61 -2.24
N ASP A 63 7.66 -5.48 -2.65
CA ASP A 63 8.69 -4.79 -1.88
C ASP A 63 8.17 -4.38 -0.50
N ALA A 64 6.95 -3.87 -0.44
CA ALA A 64 6.33 -3.50 0.83
C ALA A 64 6.08 -4.72 1.73
N VAL A 65 5.55 -5.81 1.15
CA VAL A 65 5.31 -7.06 1.88
C VAL A 65 6.62 -7.62 2.43
N ASP A 66 7.65 -7.71 1.60
CA ASP A 66 8.95 -8.25 2.02
C ASP A 66 9.59 -7.41 3.12
N ALA A 67 9.43 -6.09 3.08
CA ALA A 67 10.01 -5.19 4.06
C ALA A 67 9.26 -5.18 5.39
N LEU A 68 7.93 -5.30 5.37
CA LEU A 68 7.09 -5.00 6.53
C LEU A 68 6.33 -6.18 7.10
N TRP A 69 6.06 -7.22 6.31
CA TRP A 69 5.16 -8.29 6.76
C TRP A 69 5.93 -9.58 7.03
N LYS A 70 5.75 -10.11 8.23
CA LYS A 70 6.41 -11.36 8.69
C LYS A 70 5.40 -12.47 9.01
N GLY A 71 4.12 -12.24 8.77
CA GLY A 71 3.08 -13.22 9.03
C GLY A 71 2.84 -14.16 7.85
N GLY A 72 1.67 -14.77 7.84
CA GLY A 72 1.26 -15.73 6.82
C GLY A 72 0.86 -15.10 5.49
N PRO A 73 0.34 -15.93 4.57
CA PRO A 73 -0.09 -15.45 3.26
C PRO A 73 -1.15 -14.35 3.35
N LEU A 74 -1.09 -13.41 2.44
CA LEU A 74 -1.97 -12.25 2.39
C LEU A 74 -2.88 -12.31 1.16
N ASP A 75 -4.14 -11.95 1.36
CA ASP A 75 -5.08 -11.62 0.30
C ASP A 75 -5.11 -10.10 0.19
N ILE A 76 -4.60 -9.58 -0.92
CA ILE A 76 -4.44 -8.14 -1.16
C ILE A 76 -5.40 -7.74 -2.27
N ARG A 77 -6.18 -6.70 -2.01
CA ARG A 77 -7.10 -6.11 -2.98
C ARG A 77 -6.71 -4.67 -3.22
N THR A 78 -6.67 -4.29 -4.49
CA THR A 78 -6.35 -2.92 -4.89
C THR A 78 -7.47 -2.36 -5.74
N GLU A 79 -7.79 -1.10 -5.52
CA GLU A 79 -8.74 -0.36 -6.35
C GLU A 79 -8.17 1.02 -6.58
N SER A 80 -7.91 1.37 -7.83
CA SER A 80 -7.32 2.65 -8.17
C SER A 80 -8.20 3.41 -9.14
N ARG A 81 -8.45 4.68 -8.81
CA ARG A 81 -9.08 5.63 -9.72
C ARG A 81 -8.07 6.54 -10.40
N ILE A 82 -6.79 6.33 -10.12
CA ILE A 82 -5.70 7.07 -10.73
C ILE A 82 -5.30 6.36 -12.01
N PRO A 83 -5.40 7.00 -13.19
CA PRO A 83 -4.99 6.36 -14.44
C PRO A 83 -3.53 5.95 -14.43
N SER A 84 -3.23 4.73 -14.89
CA SER A 84 -1.87 4.24 -14.98
C SER A 84 -1.08 5.04 -16.01
N ALA A 85 0.22 5.21 -15.77
CA ALA A 85 1.16 5.88 -16.67
C ALA A 85 0.73 7.30 -17.08
N SER A 86 -0.07 7.95 -16.23
CA SER A 86 -0.61 9.30 -16.52
C SER A 86 0.24 10.43 -15.95
N GLY A 87 1.31 10.12 -15.19
CA GLY A 87 2.07 11.12 -14.47
C GLY A 87 1.38 11.64 -13.21
N LEU A 88 0.28 11.01 -12.78
CA LEU A 88 -0.52 11.44 -11.63
C LEU A 88 -0.15 10.71 -10.34
N GLY A 89 0.99 10.05 -10.30
CA GLY A 89 1.51 9.45 -9.07
C GLY A 89 0.86 8.12 -8.69
N SER A 90 0.41 7.33 -9.66
CA SER A 90 -0.26 6.04 -9.40
C SER A 90 0.64 5.05 -8.66
N SER A 91 1.91 4.95 -9.04
CA SER A 91 2.87 4.04 -8.39
C SER A 91 3.15 4.43 -6.94
N ALA A 92 3.36 5.73 -6.69
CA ALA A 92 3.59 6.24 -5.34
C ALA A 92 2.35 6.05 -4.46
N ALA A 93 1.16 6.28 -5.00
CA ALA A 93 -0.10 6.06 -4.29
C ALA A 93 -0.28 4.58 -3.93
N LEU A 94 0.01 3.66 -4.85
CA LEU A 94 -0.06 2.23 -4.60
C LEU A 94 0.91 1.81 -3.49
N SER A 95 2.16 2.25 -3.56
CA SER A 95 3.17 1.95 -2.54
C SER A 95 2.75 2.49 -1.17
N THR A 96 2.32 3.73 -1.10
CA THR A 96 1.90 4.38 0.14
C THR A 96 0.70 3.69 0.76
N ALA A 97 -0.32 3.38 -0.04
CA ALA A 97 -1.53 2.70 0.44
C ALA A 97 -1.20 1.28 0.91
N THR A 98 -0.33 0.56 0.21
CA THR A 98 0.09 -0.78 0.60
C THR A 98 0.82 -0.76 1.95
N VAL A 99 1.78 0.15 2.12
CA VAL A 99 2.50 0.32 3.37
C VAL A 99 1.53 0.66 4.51
N GLY A 100 0.64 1.60 4.30
CA GLY A 100 -0.36 1.99 5.29
C GLY A 100 -1.26 0.83 5.71
N ALA A 101 -1.73 0.04 4.75
CA ALA A 101 -2.58 -1.13 5.04
C ALA A 101 -1.81 -2.21 5.82
N LEU A 102 -0.56 -2.48 5.45
CA LEU A 102 0.27 -3.47 6.15
C LEU A 102 0.57 -3.05 7.59
N LEU A 103 0.94 -1.80 7.82
CA LEU A 103 1.19 -1.29 9.17
C LEU A 103 -0.08 -1.37 10.03
N GLN A 104 -1.23 -1.03 9.46
CA GLN A 104 -2.50 -1.14 10.18
C GLN A 104 -2.84 -2.59 10.51
N LEU A 105 -2.60 -3.52 9.58
CA LEU A 105 -2.85 -4.94 9.81
C LEU A 105 -1.94 -5.48 10.92
N GLN A 106 -0.67 -5.15 10.94
CA GLN A 106 0.27 -5.52 12.00
C GLN A 106 -0.24 -5.05 13.36
N GLY A 107 -0.71 -3.82 13.46
CA GLY A 107 -1.26 -3.27 14.69
C GLY A 107 -2.51 -4.02 15.17
N ARG A 108 -3.39 -4.39 14.27
CA ARG A 108 -4.60 -5.16 14.60
C ARG A 108 -4.28 -6.57 15.05
N VAL A 109 -3.36 -7.24 14.39
CA VAL A 109 -2.92 -8.59 14.78
C VAL A 109 -2.26 -8.55 16.16
N ALA A 110 -1.38 -7.59 16.40
CA ALA A 110 -0.74 -7.42 17.71
C ALA A 110 -1.77 -7.14 18.82
N ALA A 111 -2.80 -6.34 18.52
CA ALA A 111 -3.87 -6.07 19.48
C ALA A 111 -4.66 -7.33 19.83
N LEU A 112 -4.95 -8.21 18.86
CA LEU A 112 -5.61 -9.49 19.11
C LEU A 112 -4.77 -10.39 20.02
N TRP A 113 -3.47 -10.46 19.79
CA TRP A 113 -2.57 -11.23 20.63
C TRP A 113 -2.56 -10.71 22.07
N ARG A 114 -2.48 -9.39 22.25
CA ARG A 114 -2.53 -8.79 23.59
C ARG A 114 -3.85 -9.10 24.30
N GLN A 115 -4.97 -9.08 23.57
CA GLN A 115 -6.28 -9.43 24.11
C GLN A 115 -6.31 -10.89 24.58
N ARG A 116 -5.82 -11.81 23.77
CA ARG A 116 -5.76 -13.24 24.13
C ARG A 116 -4.94 -13.47 25.38
N ILE A 117 -3.81 -12.80 25.52
CA ILE A 117 -2.95 -12.91 26.72
C ILE A 117 -3.71 -12.43 27.94
N ARG A 118 -4.45 -11.33 27.86
CA ARG A 118 -5.23 -10.81 28.99
C ARG A 118 -6.37 -11.76 29.39
N ASP A 119 -6.92 -12.49 28.43
CA ASP A 119 -8.03 -13.40 28.68
C ASP A 119 -7.60 -14.76 29.25
N LEU A 120 -6.30 -15.00 29.36
CA LEU A 120 -5.77 -16.19 30.00
C LEU A 120 -5.82 -16.07 31.53
#